data_d24555c362e0c4a98ad2fed6eac9c8a1
#
_entry.id   d24555c362e0c4a98ad2fed6eac9c8a1
#
_cell.length_a   1.000
_cell.length_b   1.000
_cell.length_c   1.000
_cell.angle_alpha   90.00
_cell.angle_beta   90.00
_cell.angle_gamma   90.00
#
_symmetry.space_group_name_H-M   'P 1'
#
loop_
_entity.id
_entity.type
_entity.pdbx_description
1 polymer ?
#
loop_
_entity_poly.entity_id
_entity_poly.type
_entity_poly.pdbx_seq_one_letter_code
_entity_poly.pdbx_strand_id
1 'polypeptide(L)'
;MKEIKKSVTMKDVARLAGVGVGTVSRVVNNEKGVKKVTLDKVHKAIKELDYLPDAYARGMKINKTETVALIIPTIWHPFFAEFSFYVENELSKQGYKLLLCNIDGDKKEIEYITMLKQNKVDGIIAITYSPIEDYLTTNIPFVSIDRTYENKHIACVTSDNKAGAQLAAQKLIEKGCREIAFVGSHNSTNNETKNRHLYFEQYLTREGYHCHSFDIEEPFDNFVEQLEVFLKEHPQIDGIFAINDFVALDVIDILEHLGKKVPDDVQVIGYDGIRLANERRYPVSTIKQPLELMAKEAVQMLLSVIDGESYPLQSVLPISFKEGPTTKK
;
A
#
# COMPACT_ATOMS: atom_id res chain seq x y z
N MET A 1 -44.91 8.37 -0.99
CA MET A 1 -44.04 7.77 0.04
C MET A 1 -43.96 6.27 -0.24
N LYS A 2 -42.78 5.76 -0.68
CA LYS A 2 -42.58 4.30 -0.80
C LYS A 2 -42.50 3.72 0.60
N GLU A 3 -43.41 2.81 0.95
CA GLU A 3 -43.29 2.03 2.18
C GLU A 3 -41.90 1.36 2.22
N ILE A 4 -41.14 1.65 3.28
CA ILE A 4 -39.89 0.95 3.58
C ILE A 4 -40.29 -0.50 3.89
N LYS A 5 -40.10 -1.42 2.96
CA LYS A 5 -40.29 -2.85 3.19
C LYS A 5 -39.46 -3.25 4.41
N LYS A 6 -40.12 -3.69 5.46
CA LYS A 6 -39.53 -4.23 6.68
C LYS A 6 -38.55 -5.33 6.28
N SER A 7 -37.28 -5.21 6.63
CA SER A 7 -36.27 -6.22 6.29
C SER A 7 -36.65 -7.57 6.88
N VAL A 8 -36.60 -8.62 6.06
CA VAL A 8 -36.83 -9.99 6.50
C VAL A 8 -35.81 -10.36 7.57
N THR A 9 -36.26 -10.97 8.64
CA THR A 9 -35.44 -11.35 9.78
C THR A 9 -35.26 -12.87 9.88
N MET A 10 -34.24 -13.31 10.64
CA MET A 10 -34.04 -14.72 10.97
C MET A 10 -35.27 -15.34 11.65
N LYS A 11 -36.10 -14.55 12.38
CA LYS A 11 -37.38 -14.98 12.97
C LYS A 11 -38.44 -15.31 11.92
N ASP A 12 -38.45 -14.57 10.81
CA ASP A 12 -39.39 -14.82 9.73
C ASP A 12 -39.06 -16.11 8.98
N VAL A 13 -37.75 -16.36 8.75
CA VAL A 13 -37.25 -17.63 8.18
C VAL A 13 -37.62 -18.80 9.10
N ALA A 14 -37.43 -18.67 10.42
CA ALA A 14 -37.73 -19.70 11.39
C ALA A 14 -39.23 -20.04 11.38
N ARG A 15 -40.09 -19.02 11.30
CA ARG A 15 -41.54 -19.16 11.22
C ARG A 15 -41.96 -19.91 9.96
N LEU A 16 -41.43 -19.53 8.80
CA LEU A 16 -41.75 -20.17 7.52
C LEU A 16 -41.24 -21.61 7.43
N ALA A 17 -40.03 -21.87 7.94
CA ALA A 17 -39.44 -23.20 7.94
C ALA A 17 -39.99 -24.15 9.01
N GLY A 18 -40.80 -23.64 9.97
CA GLY A 18 -41.36 -24.41 11.09
C GLY A 18 -40.30 -24.92 12.07
N VAL A 19 -39.25 -24.12 12.31
CA VAL A 19 -38.13 -24.48 13.20
C VAL A 19 -37.79 -23.34 14.16
N GLY A 20 -36.99 -23.62 15.18
CA GLY A 20 -36.51 -22.57 16.09
C GLY A 20 -35.46 -21.65 15.43
N VAL A 21 -35.37 -20.38 15.89
CA VAL A 21 -34.37 -19.39 15.41
C VAL A 21 -32.95 -19.93 15.57
N GLY A 22 -32.63 -20.66 16.66
CA GLY A 22 -31.35 -21.32 16.85
C GLY A 22 -31.03 -22.37 15.78
N THR A 23 -32.03 -23.04 15.23
CA THR A 23 -31.86 -24.00 14.12
C THR A 23 -31.53 -23.26 12.81
N VAL A 24 -32.22 -22.14 12.54
CA VAL A 24 -31.94 -21.29 11.39
C VAL A 24 -30.50 -20.75 11.49
N SER A 25 -30.10 -20.26 12.67
CA SER A 25 -28.74 -19.79 12.92
C SER A 25 -27.67 -20.86 12.63
N ARG A 26 -27.91 -22.12 13.07
CA ARG A 26 -26.99 -23.23 12.76
C ARG A 26 -26.90 -23.54 11.27
N VAL A 27 -28.04 -23.50 10.55
CA VAL A 27 -28.04 -23.71 9.09
C VAL A 27 -27.31 -22.62 8.36
N VAL A 28 -27.60 -21.36 8.71
CA VAL A 28 -26.95 -20.17 8.11
C VAL A 28 -25.42 -20.18 8.34
N ASN A 29 -24.98 -20.67 9.51
CA ASN A 29 -23.56 -20.76 9.87
C ASN A 29 -22.90 -22.08 9.46
N ASN A 30 -23.57 -22.94 8.69
CA ASN A 30 -23.06 -24.24 8.26
C ASN A 30 -22.59 -25.13 9.43
N GLU A 31 -23.19 -25.01 10.62
CA GLU A 31 -22.84 -25.81 11.79
C GLU A 31 -23.23 -27.29 11.58
N LYS A 32 -22.33 -28.20 11.98
CA LYS A 32 -22.56 -29.65 11.90
C LYS A 32 -23.73 -30.08 12.84
N GLY A 33 -24.42 -31.15 12.48
CA GLY A 33 -25.42 -31.77 13.35
C GLY A 33 -26.88 -31.39 13.03
N VAL A 34 -27.17 -30.63 11.97
CA VAL A 34 -28.51 -30.38 11.48
C VAL A 34 -28.93 -31.48 10.50
N LYS A 35 -30.09 -32.10 10.72
CA LYS A 35 -30.61 -33.15 9.83
C LYS A 35 -30.92 -32.61 8.43
N LYS A 36 -30.66 -33.39 7.38
CA LYS A 36 -30.80 -32.97 5.97
C LYS A 36 -32.20 -32.41 5.68
N VAL A 37 -33.29 -33.06 6.18
CA VAL A 37 -34.66 -32.59 6.02
C VAL A 37 -34.89 -31.19 6.61
N THR A 38 -34.21 -30.87 7.71
CA THR A 38 -34.30 -29.55 8.35
C THR A 38 -33.49 -28.51 7.57
N LEU A 39 -32.32 -28.87 7.06
CA LEU A 39 -31.50 -28.05 6.15
C LEU A 39 -32.34 -27.62 4.94
N ASP A 40 -32.96 -28.60 4.25
CA ASP A 40 -33.75 -28.34 3.04
C ASP A 40 -34.93 -27.39 3.31
N LYS A 41 -35.62 -27.54 4.45
CA LYS A 41 -36.71 -26.64 4.86
C LYS A 41 -36.21 -25.20 5.08
N VAL A 42 -35.09 -25.04 5.77
CA VAL A 42 -34.55 -23.71 6.07
C VAL A 42 -34.04 -23.06 4.80
N HIS A 43 -33.30 -23.78 3.94
CA HIS A 43 -32.83 -23.23 2.66
C HIS A 43 -34.01 -22.83 1.74
N LYS A 44 -35.10 -23.61 1.71
CA LYS A 44 -36.29 -23.24 0.96
C LYS A 44 -36.91 -21.94 1.50
N ALA A 45 -37.04 -21.79 2.82
CA ALA A 45 -37.57 -20.59 3.45
C ALA A 45 -36.66 -19.34 3.23
N ILE A 46 -35.35 -19.52 3.30
CA ILE A 46 -34.36 -18.45 2.97
C ILE A 46 -34.59 -17.95 1.54
N LYS A 47 -34.70 -18.89 0.58
CA LYS A 47 -34.88 -18.55 -0.84
C LYS A 47 -36.24 -17.89 -1.10
N GLU A 48 -37.30 -18.38 -0.47
CA GLU A 48 -38.68 -17.88 -0.64
C GLU A 48 -38.86 -16.47 -0.08
N LEU A 49 -38.19 -16.18 1.04
CA LEU A 49 -38.21 -14.86 1.70
C LEU A 49 -37.15 -13.89 1.17
N ASP A 50 -36.29 -14.34 0.26
CA ASP A 50 -35.08 -13.56 -0.18
C ASP A 50 -34.30 -13.06 1.04
N TYR A 51 -34.16 -13.94 2.06
CA TYR A 51 -33.45 -13.58 3.29
C TYR A 51 -31.94 -13.57 3.07
N LEU A 52 -31.35 -12.43 3.32
CA LEU A 52 -29.88 -12.26 3.34
C LEU A 52 -29.42 -12.27 4.82
N PRO A 53 -28.55 -13.22 5.21
CA PRO A 53 -27.98 -13.21 6.55
C PRO A 53 -27.21 -11.90 6.81
N ASP A 54 -27.48 -11.29 7.96
CA ASP A 54 -26.75 -10.10 8.39
C ASP A 54 -25.33 -10.50 8.81
N ALA A 55 -24.35 -10.13 7.98
CA ALA A 55 -22.94 -10.40 8.21
C ALA A 55 -22.41 -9.70 9.50
N TYR A 56 -22.94 -8.52 9.83
CA TYR A 56 -22.60 -7.81 11.07
C TYR A 56 -23.09 -8.56 12.31
N ALA A 57 -24.34 -9.05 12.29
CA ALA A 57 -24.89 -9.84 13.38
C ALA A 57 -24.12 -11.16 13.58
N ARG A 58 -23.62 -11.77 12.50
CA ARG A 58 -22.75 -12.94 12.54
C ARG A 58 -21.38 -12.58 13.13
N GLY A 59 -20.76 -11.53 12.66
CA GLY A 59 -19.45 -11.04 13.14
C GLY A 59 -19.46 -10.71 14.63
N MET A 60 -20.54 -10.10 15.13
CA MET A 60 -20.70 -9.81 16.56
C MET A 60 -20.71 -11.07 17.43
N LYS A 61 -21.24 -12.20 16.93
CA LYS A 61 -21.31 -13.45 17.69
C LYS A 61 -19.96 -14.17 17.75
N ILE A 62 -19.15 -14.09 16.70
CA ILE A 62 -17.84 -14.76 16.60
C ILE A 62 -16.68 -13.81 16.88
N ASN A 63 -16.95 -12.54 17.16
CA ASN A 63 -15.98 -11.45 17.36
C ASN A 63 -14.96 -11.28 16.20
N LYS A 64 -15.36 -11.66 14.98
CA LYS A 64 -14.63 -11.46 13.73
C LYS A 64 -15.55 -10.83 12.69
N THR A 65 -15.10 -9.75 12.04
CA THR A 65 -15.89 -9.04 11.00
C THR A 65 -15.56 -9.50 9.58
N GLU A 66 -14.50 -10.31 9.44
CA GLU A 66 -13.93 -10.73 8.16
C GLU A 66 -13.61 -9.49 7.28
N THR A 67 -13.15 -8.41 7.94
CA THR A 67 -12.84 -7.14 7.29
C THR A 67 -11.48 -6.63 7.75
N VAL A 68 -10.61 -6.35 6.78
CA VAL A 68 -9.30 -5.73 6.98
C VAL A 68 -9.32 -4.34 6.35
N ALA A 69 -8.80 -3.35 7.04
CA ALA A 69 -8.63 -2.01 6.49
C ALA A 69 -7.25 -1.86 5.84
N LEU A 70 -7.21 -1.18 4.70
CA LEU A 70 -5.98 -0.70 4.08
C LEU A 70 -6.00 0.82 4.09
N ILE A 71 -5.04 1.41 4.78
CA ILE A 71 -4.83 2.86 4.82
C ILE A 71 -3.73 3.21 3.81
N ILE A 72 -4.04 4.09 2.86
CA ILE A 72 -3.10 4.58 1.84
C ILE A 72 -3.17 6.10 1.71
N PRO A 73 -2.06 6.77 1.33
CA PRO A 73 -2.03 8.22 1.14
C PRO A 73 -2.99 8.71 0.07
N THR A 74 -3.01 8.04 -1.09
CA THR A 74 -3.89 8.40 -2.20
C THR A 74 -4.08 7.25 -3.19
N ILE A 75 -5.31 7.07 -3.67
CA ILE A 75 -5.61 6.10 -4.72
C ILE A 75 -5.19 6.60 -6.14
N TRP A 76 -4.92 7.91 -6.28
CA TRP A 76 -4.49 8.48 -7.56
C TRP A 76 -3.07 8.09 -7.97
N HIS A 77 -2.24 7.71 -7.01
CA HIS A 77 -0.88 7.27 -7.33
C HIS A 77 -0.89 5.78 -7.71
N PRO A 78 -0.42 5.39 -8.90
CA PRO A 78 -0.47 4.01 -9.39
C PRO A 78 0.17 2.99 -8.45
N PHE A 79 1.23 3.34 -7.74
CA PHE A 79 1.85 2.49 -6.73
C PHE A 79 0.83 2.04 -5.66
N PHE A 80 0.08 2.97 -5.07
CA PHE A 80 -0.90 2.65 -4.04
C PHE A 80 -2.12 1.94 -4.61
N ALA A 81 -2.52 2.29 -5.84
CA ALA A 81 -3.62 1.62 -6.53
C ALA A 81 -3.26 0.15 -6.86
N GLU A 82 -2.08 -0.11 -7.41
CA GLU A 82 -1.58 -1.46 -7.72
C GLU A 82 -1.38 -2.28 -6.44
N PHE A 83 -0.81 -1.69 -5.40
CA PHE A 83 -0.68 -2.35 -4.10
C PHE A 83 -2.03 -2.73 -3.50
N SER A 84 -3.02 -1.82 -3.54
CA SER A 84 -4.38 -2.07 -3.07
C SER A 84 -5.06 -3.22 -3.82
N PHE A 85 -4.84 -3.30 -5.12
CA PHE A 85 -5.34 -4.40 -5.95
C PHE A 85 -4.77 -5.76 -5.48
N TYR A 86 -3.48 -5.85 -5.22
CA TYR A 86 -2.88 -7.10 -4.73
C TYR A 86 -3.30 -7.44 -3.31
N VAL A 87 -3.44 -6.45 -2.42
CA VAL A 87 -3.94 -6.67 -1.05
C VAL A 87 -5.38 -7.20 -1.07
N GLU A 88 -6.26 -6.61 -1.90
CA GLU A 88 -7.64 -7.09 -2.06
C GLU A 88 -7.67 -8.53 -2.55
N ASN A 89 -6.91 -8.85 -3.58
CA ASN A 89 -6.84 -10.20 -4.12
C ASN A 89 -6.38 -11.24 -3.07
N GLU A 90 -5.36 -10.92 -2.27
CA GLU A 90 -4.88 -11.84 -1.23
C GLU A 90 -5.90 -12.00 -0.09
N LEU A 91 -6.53 -10.92 0.36
CA LEU A 91 -7.59 -10.95 1.36
C LEU A 91 -8.81 -11.75 0.90
N SER A 92 -9.24 -11.54 -0.33
CA SER A 92 -10.38 -12.23 -0.94
C SER A 92 -10.17 -13.76 -0.99
N LYS A 93 -8.95 -14.24 -1.28
CA LYS A 93 -8.58 -15.67 -1.22
C LYS A 93 -8.76 -16.27 0.18
N GLN A 94 -8.63 -15.45 1.21
CA GLN A 94 -8.77 -15.84 2.62
C GLN A 94 -10.18 -15.57 3.19
N GLY A 95 -11.12 -15.11 2.34
CA GLY A 95 -12.50 -14.81 2.75
C GLY A 95 -12.68 -13.47 3.48
N TYR A 96 -11.66 -12.62 3.48
CA TYR A 96 -11.72 -11.27 4.04
C TYR A 96 -12.15 -10.24 3.01
N LYS A 97 -12.77 -9.17 3.49
CA LYS A 97 -13.12 -7.98 2.71
C LYS A 97 -12.13 -6.87 2.96
N LEU A 98 -11.84 -6.09 1.93
CA LEU A 98 -11.02 -4.89 2.06
C LEU A 98 -11.89 -3.65 2.32
N LEU A 99 -11.56 -2.89 3.35
CA LEU A 99 -12.03 -1.52 3.57
C LEU A 99 -10.89 -0.56 3.21
N LEU A 100 -11.00 0.12 2.07
CA LEU A 100 -9.98 1.06 1.62
C LEU A 100 -10.21 2.44 2.26
N CYS A 101 -9.19 2.94 2.96
CA CYS A 101 -9.15 4.25 3.59
C CYS A 101 -8.14 5.13 2.84
N ASN A 102 -8.64 6.04 2.01
CA ASN A 102 -7.83 7.00 1.27
C ASN A 102 -7.63 8.25 2.11
N ILE A 103 -6.37 8.52 2.47
CA ILE A 103 -6.00 9.65 3.31
C ILE A 103 -5.86 10.92 2.45
N ASP A 104 -6.12 12.05 3.08
CA ASP A 104 -5.85 13.37 2.54
C ASP A 104 -5.50 14.27 3.72
N GLY A 105 -4.20 14.24 4.11
CA GLY A 105 -3.64 14.97 5.25
C GLY A 105 -3.70 14.24 6.61
N ASP A 106 -2.84 14.66 7.53
CA ASP A 106 -2.53 14.00 8.81
C ASP A 106 -3.75 13.76 9.71
N LYS A 107 -4.64 14.75 9.79
CA LYS A 107 -5.85 14.66 10.62
C LYS A 107 -6.74 13.50 10.21
N LYS A 108 -6.88 13.26 8.91
CA LYS A 108 -7.72 12.22 8.37
C LYS A 108 -7.19 10.82 8.66
N GLU A 109 -5.86 10.66 8.74
CA GLU A 109 -5.22 9.41 9.11
C GLU A 109 -5.59 8.99 10.54
N ILE A 110 -5.48 9.91 11.49
CA ILE A 110 -5.86 9.69 12.89
C ILE A 110 -7.36 9.41 13.02
N GLU A 111 -8.21 10.15 12.28
CA GLU A 111 -9.65 9.94 12.26
C GLU A 111 -10.00 8.54 11.76
N TYR A 112 -9.36 8.06 10.69
CA TYR A 112 -9.56 6.70 10.19
C TYR A 112 -9.13 5.64 11.21
N ILE A 113 -7.95 5.76 11.82
CA ILE A 113 -7.50 4.81 12.86
C ILE A 113 -8.52 4.74 14.01
N THR A 114 -9.05 5.91 14.43
CA THR A 114 -10.06 5.98 15.49
C THR A 114 -11.38 5.33 15.05
N MET A 115 -11.85 5.63 13.85
CA MET A 115 -13.06 5.04 13.26
C MET A 115 -12.93 3.51 13.11
N LEU A 116 -11.79 3.02 12.65
CA LEU A 116 -11.55 1.59 12.46
C LEU A 116 -11.59 0.82 13.79
N LYS A 117 -11.08 1.43 14.87
CA LYS A 117 -11.21 0.87 16.22
C LYS A 117 -12.68 0.73 16.64
N GLN A 118 -13.51 1.73 16.36
CA GLN A 118 -14.94 1.72 16.68
C GLN A 118 -15.69 0.71 15.82
N ASN A 119 -15.36 0.58 14.55
CA ASN A 119 -16.01 -0.32 13.59
C ASN A 119 -15.52 -1.78 13.69
N LYS A 120 -14.60 -2.07 14.61
CA LYS A 120 -14.11 -3.43 14.93
C LYS A 120 -13.62 -4.19 13.68
N VAL A 121 -12.82 -3.54 12.82
CA VAL A 121 -12.09 -4.28 11.78
C VAL A 121 -11.15 -5.29 12.46
N ASP A 122 -10.89 -6.41 11.81
CA ASP A 122 -10.06 -7.47 12.37
C ASP A 122 -8.57 -7.13 12.33
N GLY A 123 -8.17 -6.24 11.40
CA GLY A 123 -6.80 -5.77 11.30
C GLY A 123 -6.63 -4.60 10.34
N ILE A 124 -5.43 -4.01 10.34
CA ILE A 124 -5.08 -2.84 9.53
C ILE A 124 -3.74 -3.10 8.84
N ILE A 125 -3.69 -2.87 7.52
CA ILE A 125 -2.44 -2.68 6.76
C ILE A 125 -2.35 -1.20 6.44
N ALA A 126 -1.17 -0.57 6.62
CA ALA A 126 -1.09 0.87 6.43
C ALA A 126 0.23 1.33 5.80
N ILE A 127 0.10 2.27 4.86
CA ILE A 127 1.19 3.13 4.38
C ILE A 127 0.91 4.52 4.96
N THR A 128 1.77 4.98 5.87
CA THR A 128 1.52 6.18 6.67
C THR A 128 2.72 7.10 6.70
N TYR A 129 2.46 8.40 6.65
CA TYR A 129 3.49 9.45 6.67
C TYR A 129 3.31 10.45 7.81
N SER A 130 2.26 10.28 8.66
CA SER A 130 1.99 11.14 9.81
C SER A 130 2.49 10.51 11.12
N PRO A 131 2.73 11.28 12.18
CA PRO A 131 3.12 10.78 13.50
C PRO A 131 1.92 10.16 14.22
N ILE A 132 1.64 8.88 13.94
CA ILE A 132 0.48 8.14 14.46
C ILE A 132 0.80 7.23 15.64
N GLU A 133 2.04 7.24 16.13
CA GLU A 133 2.54 6.33 17.16
C GLU A 133 1.64 6.25 18.39
N ASP A 134 1.17 7.39 18.89
CA ASP A 134 0.31 7.47 20.08
C ASP A 134 -1.09 6.89 19.86
N TYR A 135 -1.51 6.79 18.61
CA TYR A 135 -2.80 6.24 18.22
C TYR A 135 -2.76 4.75 17.92
N LEU A 136 -1.57 4.16 17.77
CA LEU A 136 -1.39 2.73 17.56
C LEU A 136 -1.43 2.01 18.92
N THR A 137 -2.56 1.37 19.20
CA THR A 137 -2.76 0.58 20.42
C THR A 137 -2.62 -0.91 20.11
N THR A 138 -2.26 -1.72 21.11
CA THR A 138 -2.11 -3.18 20.99
C THR A 138 -3.42 -3.93 20.70
N ASN A 139 -4.55 -3.23 20.59
CA ASN A 139 -5.87 -3.85 20.54
C ASN A 139 -6.35 -4.20 19.11
N ILE A 140 -5.68 -3.69 18.07
CA ILE A 140 -5.98 -4.05 16.68
C ILE A 140 -4.70 -4.51 16.01
N PRO A 141 -4.68 -5.71 15.41
CA PRO A 141 -3.60 -6.17 14.56
C PRO A 141 -3.22 -5.13 13.50
N PHE A 142 -1.92 -4.81 13.40
CA PHE A 142 -1.44 -3.75 12.53
C PHE A 142 -0.15 -4.19 11.84
N VAL A 143 -0.09 -4.03 10.52
CA VAL A 143 1.10 -4.23 9.69
C VAL A 143 1.40 -2.94 8.94
N SER A 144 2.62 -2.44 9.08
CA SER A 144 3.10 -1.26 8.35
C SER A 144 3.80 -1.63 7.06
N ILE A 145 3.77 -0.72 6.11
CA ILE A 145 4.55 -0.79 4.88
C ILE A 145 5.57 0.34 4.88
N ASP A 146 6.84 0.00 4.61
CA ASP A 146 7.98 0.92 4.49
C ASP A 146 8.26 1.80 5.72
N ARG A 147 7.65 1.49 6.88
CA ARG A 147 7.85 2.24 8.11
C ARG A 147 7.96 1.34 9.33
N THR A 148 9.02 1.51 10.12
CA THR A 148 9.17 0.87 11.43
C THR A 148 8.77 1.82 12.54
N TYR A 149 8.15 1.29 13.59
CA TYR A 149 7.72 2.06 14.76
C TYR A 149 8.60 1.68 15.95
N GLU A 150 9.39 2.64 16.43
CA GLU A 150 10.22 2.45 17.62
C GLU A 150 9.37 2.08 18.84
N ASN A 151 9.88 1.18 19.66
CA ASN A 151 9.23 0.71 20.90
C ASN A 151 7.84 0.05 20.71
N LYS A 152 7.47 -0.36 19.51
CA LYS A 152 6.21 -1.09 19.24
C LYS A 152 6.51 -2.39 18.49
N HIS A 153 5.89 -3.48 18.92
CA HIS A 153 5.95 -4.76 18.20
C HIS A 153 4.96 -4.75 17.02
N ILE A 154 5.22 -3.88 16.06
CA ILE A 154 4.43 -3.76 14.84
C ILE A 154 5.23 -4.38 13.70
N ALA A 155 4.62 -5.33 13.00
CA ALA A 155 5.21 -5.94 11.82
C ALA A 155 5.34 -4.93 10.68
N CYS A 156 6.47 -4.98 9.96
CA CYS A 156 6.77 -4.12 8.84
C CYS A 156 7.15 -4.96 7.62
N VAL A 157 6.51 -4.67 6.48
CA VAL A 157 6.92 -5.19 5.17
C VAL A 157 7.50 -4.04 4.36
N THR A 158 8.69 -4.24 3.81
CA THR A 158 9.39 -3.23 3.01
C THR A 158 10.10 -3.88 1.83
N SER A 159 10.36 -3.12 0.77
CA SER A 159 11.34 -3.49 -0.24
C SER A 159 12.76 -3.19 0.25
N ASP A 160 13.78 -3.81 -0.34
CA ASP A 160 15.17 -3.50 -0.03
C ASP A 160 15.56 -2.13 -0.64
N ASN A 161 15.13 -1.07 0.05
CA ASN A 161 15.36 0.32 -0.37
C ASN A 161 16.85 0.65 -0.43
N LYS A 162 17.68 0.03 0.44
CA LYS A 162 19.11 0.21 0.41
C LYS A 162 19.73 -0.36 -0.86
N ALA A 163 19.44 -1.63 -1.17
CA ALA A 163 19.90 -2.25 -2.40
C ALA A 163 19.34 -1.52 -3.64
N GLY A 164 18.10 -1.02 -3.58
CA GLY A 164 17.47 -0.27 -4.67
C GLY A 164 18.20 1.03 -4.98
N ALA A 165 18.47 1.84 -3.97
CA ALA A 165 19.19 3.10 -4.13
C ALA A 165 20.64 2.87 -4.63
N GLN A 166 21.32 1.85 -4.09
CA GLN A 166 22.65 1.46 -4.55
C GLN A 166 22.64 0.98 -6.00
N LEU A 167 21.63 0.20 -6.40
CA LEU A 167 21.48 -0.27 -7.77
C LEU A 167 21.21 0.90 -8.75
N ALA A 168 20.43 1.91 -8.35
CA ALA A 168 20.23 3.11 -9.15
C ALA A 168 21.53 3.87 -9.39
N ALA A 169 22.33 4.09 -8.33
CA ALA A 169 23.66 4.72 -8.44
C ALA A 169 24.59 3.91 -9.34
N GLN A 170 24.68 2.61 -9.12
CA GLN A 170 25.48 1.70 -9.93
C GLN A 170 25.11 1.79 -11.42
N LYS A 171 23.79 1.79 -11.73
CA LYS A 171 23.31 1.87 -13.11
C LYS A 171 23.66 3.19 -13.79
N LEU A 172 23.55 4.32 -13.10
CA LEU A 172 23.98 5.62 -13.65
C LEU A 172 25.49 5.63 -13.95
N ILE A 173 26.32 5.12 -13.03
CA ILE A 173 27.77 5.02 -13.23
C ILE A 173 28.11 4.09 -14.40
N GLU A 174 27.52 2.89 -14.44
CA GLU A 174 27.71 1.91 -15.53
C GLU A 174 27.36 2.48 -16.91
N LYS A 175 26.32 3.35 -16.95
CA LYS A 175 25.86 4.02 -18.18
C LYS A 175 26.62 5.32 -18.49
N GLY A 176 27.70 5.59 -17.76
CA GLY A 176 28.68 6.64 -18.06
C GLY A 176 28.40 8.00 -17.45
N CYS A 177 27.42 8.14 -16.56
CA CYS A 177 27.15 9.39 -15.86
C CYS A 177 28.33 9.77 -14.92
N ARG A 178 28.63 11.06 -14.82
CA ARG A 178 29.71 11.62 -14.00
C ARG A 178 29.22 12.65 -12.99
N GLU A 179 28.31 13.50 -13.39
CA GLU A 179 27.71 14.54 -12.57
C GLU A 179 26.28 14.08 -12.17
N ILE A 180 26.22 13.41 -11.01
CA ILE A 180 25.02 12.66 -10.62
C ILE A 180 24.26 13.41 -9.54
N ALA A 181 22.93 13.46 -9.68
CA ALA A 181 22.02 14.08 -8.72
C ALA A 181 20.99 13.12 -8.14
N PHE A 182 20.58 13.41 -6.90
CA PHE A 182 19.34 12.91 -6.31
C PHE A 182 18.26 14.00 -6.38
N VAL A 183 17.03 13.60 -6.70
CA VAL A 183 15.86 14.50 -6.71
C VAL A 183 14.71 13.86 -5.95
N GLY A 184 14.23 14.55 -4.92
CA GLY A 184 13.13 14.03 -4.12
C GLY A 184 12.55 15.00 -3.10
N SER A 185 11.66 14.46 -2.28
CA SER A 185 11.14 15.10 -1.08
C SER A 185 11.05 14.09 0.07
N HIS A 186 10.99 14.59 1.29
CA HIS A 186 10.86 13.75 2.47
C HIS A 186 9.94 14.41 3.51
N ASN A 187 9.26 13.59 4.30
CA ASN A 187 8.51 14.05 5.46
C ASN A 187 9.32 13.89 6.76
N SER A 188 8.78 14.39 7.87
CA SER A 188 9.43 14.35 9.19
C SER A 188 9.52 12.95 9.79
N THR A 189 8.77 11.97 9.26
CA THR A 189 8.75 10.61 9.82
C THR A 189 9.95 9.79 9.36
N ASN A 190 10.38 8.85 10.21
CA ASN A 190 11.42 7.90 9.83
C ASN A 190 10.82 6.76 9.00
N ASN A 191 11.05 6.79 7.69
CA ASN A 191 10.57 5.78 6.75
C ASN A 191 11.65 5.44 5.70
N GLU A 192 11.48 4.28 5.06
CA GLU A 192 12.48 3.77 4.10
C GLU A 192 12.55 4.61 2.82
N THR A 193 11.48 5.33 2.45
CA THR A 193 11.51 6.23 1.28
C THR A 193 12.49 7.38 1.49
N LYS A 194 12.49 7.99 2.69
CA LYS A 194 13.46 9.02 3.07
C LYS A 194 14.91 8.51 3.02
N ASN A 195 15.11 7.26 3.42
CA ASN A 195 16.44 6.66 3.47
C ASN A 195 17.04 6.39 2.08
N ARG A 196 16.25 6.39 0.98
CA ARG A 196 16.75 6.19 -0.39
C ARG A 196 17.82 7.21 -0.75
N HIS A 197 17.63 8.50 -0.39
CA HIS A 197 18.62 9.56 -0.59
C HIS A 197 19.93 9.23 0.11
N LEU A 198 19.87 8.94 1.40
CA LEU A 198 21.06 8.61 2.21
C LEU A 198 21.83 7.41 1.62
N TYR A 199 21.15 6.34 1.24
CA TYR A 199 21.79 5.14 0.68
C TYR A 199 22.42 5.40 -0.69
N PHE A 200 21.79 6.24 -1.49
CA PHE A 200 22.29 6.65 -2.80
C PHE A 200 23.56 7.49 -2.66
N GLU A 201 23.55 8.52 -1.84
CA GLU A 201 24.68 9.40 -1.58
C GLU A 201 25.87 8.64 -0.97
N GLN A 202 25.63 7.76 0.01
CA GLN A 202 26.65 6.91 0.60
C GLN A 202 27.33 6.01 -0.45
N TYR A 203 26.56 5.46 -1.38
CA TYR A 203 27.12 4.63 -2.44
C TYR A 203 27.99 5.45 -3.39
N LEU A 204 27.50 6.60 -3.88
CA LEU A 204 28.27 7.50 -4.76
C LEU A 204 29.57 7.95 -4.11
N THR A 205 29.53 8.37 -2.84
CA THR A 205 30.69 8.80 -2.08
C THR A 205 31.73 7.67 -1.98
N ARG A 206 31.30 6.46 -1.73
CA ARG A 206 32.17 5.28 -1.67
C ARG A 206 32.89 5.01 -3.02
N GLU A 207 32.17 5.20 -4.12
CA GLU A 207 32.71 5.02 -5.48
C GLU A 207 33.49 6.27 -5.99
N GLY A 208 33.65 7.31 -5.15
CA GLY A 208 34.40 8.53 -5.48
C GLY A 208 33.65 9.57 -6.30
N TYR A 209 32.31 9.49 -6.32
CA TYR A 209 31.43 10.46 -6.99
C TYR A 209 30.88 11.47 -6.00
N HIS A 210 30.62 12.68 -6.47
CA HIS A 210 29.85 13.69 -5.76
C HIS A 210 28.37 13.52 -6.08
N CYS A 211 27.49 13.68 -5.07
CA CYS A 211 26.05 13.71 -5.25
C CYS A 211 25.54 15.15 -5.17
N HIS A 212 25.02 15.67 -6.27
CA HIS A 212 24.19 16.88 -6.22
C HIS A 212 22.83 16.50 -5.64
N SER A 213 22.22 17.33 -4.78
CA SER A 213 21.03 16.93 -4.05
C SER A 213 19.97 18.00 -4.07
N PHE A 214 18.78 17.63 -4.56
CA PHE A 214 17.55 18.37 -4.39
C PHE A 214 16.59 17.49 -3.61
N ASP A 215 16.50 17.71 -2.30
CA ASP A 215 15.65 16.92 -1.40
C ASP A 215 15.00 17.86 -0.38
N ILE A 216 13.70 18.15 -0.58
CA ILE A 216 12.99 19.16 0.20
C ILE A 216 12.04 18.53 1.21
N GLU A 217 11.86 19.19 2.36
CA GLU A 217 10.97 18.72 3.44
C GLU A 217 9.52 19.06 3.13
N GLU A 218 8.65 18.06 3.31
CA GLU A 218 7.19 18.21 3.20
C GLU A 218 6.57 18.80 4.49
N PRO A 219 5.50 19.63 4.41
CA PRO A 219 4.84 20.06 3.18
C PRO A 219 5.60 21.19 2.47
N PHE A 220 5.57 21.19 1.15
CA PHE A 220 6.20 22.20 0.33
C PHE A 220 5.21 22.82 -0.67
N ASP A 221 5.49 24.06 -1.08
CA ASP A 221 4.85 24.71 -2.21
C ASP A 221 5.84 24.78 -3.39
N ASN A 222 5.32 24.73 -4.62
CA ASN A 222 6.09 25.00 -5.84
C ASN A 222 7.31 24.07 -6.06
N PHE A 223 7.11 22.76 -5.85
CA PHE A 223 8.18 21.75 -6.06
C PHE A 223 8.80 21.86 -7.46
N VAL A 224 7.95 21.93 -8.49
CA VAL A 224 8.39 21.96 -9.89
C VAL A 224 9.23 23.21 -10.19
N GLU A 225 8.81 24.37 -9.72
CA GLU A 225 9.54 25.63 -9.92
C GLU A 225 10.89 25.63 -9.20
N GLN A 226 10.95 25.12 -7.97
CA GLN A 226 12.21 25.01 -7.22
C GLN A 226 13.16 24.00 -7.88
N LEU A 227 12.65 22.88 -8.37
CA LEU A 227 13.41 21.88 -9.10
C LEU A 227 13.96 22.44 -10.41
N GLU A 228 13.16 23.24 -11.13
CA GLU A 228 13.60 23.89 -12.37
C GLU A 228 14.77 24.86 -12.10
N VAL A 229 14.73 25.63 -11.00
CA VAL A 229 15.85 26.50 -10.58
C VAL A 229 17.09 25.67 -10.29
N PHE A 230 16.95 24.60 -9.51
CA PHE A 230 18.06 23.70 -9.20
C PHE A 230 18.73 23.14 -10.46
N LEU A 231 17.95 22.68 -11.44
CA LEU A 231 18.47 22.12 -12.68
C LEU A 231 19.13 23.17 -13.59
N LYS A 232 18.65 24.43 -13.54
CA LYS A 232 19.29 25.58 -14.23
C LYS A 232 20.65 25.96 -13.60
N GLU A 233 20.75 25.87 -12.29
CA GLU A 233 21.98 26.19 -11.56
C GLU A 233 23.04 25.08 -11.68
N HIS A 234 22.62 23.85 -12.03
CA HIS A 234 23.51 22.68 -12.17
C HIS A 234 23.46 22.08 -13.60
N PRO A 235 23.78 22.87 -14.64
CA PRO A 235 23.63 22.42 -16.04
C PRO A 235 24.56 21.26 -16.42
N GLN A 236 25.58 20.95 -15.60
CA GLN A 236 26.53 19.85 -15.77
C GLN A 236 25.93 18.47 -15.44
N ILE A 237 24.81 18.38 -14.71
CA ILE A 237 24.20 17.11 -14.32
C ILE A 237 23.88 16.30 -15.56
N ASP A 238 24.34 15.03 -15.58
CA ASP A 238 24.16 14.06 -16.67
C ASP A 238 23.46 12.77 -16.24
N GLY A 239 23.24 12.58 -14.92
CA GLY A 239 22.51 11.46 -14.35
C GLY A 239 21.66 11.87 -13.15
N ILE A 240 20.39 11.44 -13.10
CA ILE A 240 19.46 11.76 -12.01
C ILE A 240 18.81 10.49 -11.49
N PHE A 241 18.85 10.28 -10.17
CA PHE A 241 18.01 9.35 -9.46
C PHE A 241 16.86 10.10 -8.78
N ALA A 242 15.65 9.89 -9.26
CA ALA A 242 14.44 10.44 -8.67
C ALA A 242 13.86 9.48 -7.62
N ILE A 243 13.37 10.03 -6.50
CA ILE A 243 12.86 9.28 -5.36
C ILE A 243 11.74 8.30 -5.72
N ASN A 244 10.96 8.62 -6.76
CA ASN A 244 9.94 7.75 -7.35
C ASN A 244 9.75 8.06 -8.84
N ASP A 245 8.92 7.26 -9.51
CA ASP A 245 8.69 7.40 -10.95
C ASP A 245 7.90 8.67 -11.33
N PHE A 246 7.07 9.23 -10.44
CA PHE A 246 6.37 10.49 -10.71
C PHE A 246 7.34 11.67 -10.70
N VAL A 247 8.20 11.74 -9.68
CA VAL A 247 9.25 12.76 -9.64
C VAL A 247 10.18 12.62 -10.85
N ALA A 248 10.45 11.38 -11.31
CA ALA A 248 11.22 11.16 -12.53
C ALA A 248 10.53 11.76 -13.77
N LEU A 249 9.21 11.69 -13.88
CA LEU A 249 8.46 12.31 -14.96
C LEU A 249 8.51 13.84 -14.88
N ASP A 250 8.33 14.43 -13.69
CA ASP A 250 8.48 15.87 -13.50
C ASP A 250 9.90 16.37 -13.90
N VAL A 251 10.93 15.60 -13.51
CA VAL A 251 12.33 15.88 -13.94
C VAL A 251 12.47 15.89 -15.45
N ILE A 252 11.87 14.89 -16.13
CA ILE A 252 11.95 14.77 -17.60
C ILE A 252 11.26 15.96 -18.27
N ASP A 253 10.05 16.30 -17.82
CA ASP A 253 9.29 17.43 -18.38
C ASP A 253 10.07 18.75 -18.23
N ILE A 254 10.72 18.98 -17.08
CA ILE A 254 11.56 20.16 -16.84
C ILE A 254 12.80 20.13 -17.73
N LEU A 255 13.50 19.00 -17.83
CA LEU A 255 14.68 18.88 -18.70
C LEU A 255 14.36 19.18 -20.15
N GLU A 256 13.23 18.69 -20.66
CA GLU A 256 12.75 18.98 -22.02
C GLU A 256 12.49 20.48 -22.22
N HIS A 257 11.84 21.16 -21.24
CA HIS A 257 11.66 22.62 -21.27
C HIS A 257 12.97 23.39 -21.27
N LEU A 258 14.01 22.87 -20.61
CA LEU A 258 15.35 23.43 -20.60
C LEU A 258 16.16 23.08 -21.86
N GLY A 259 15.57 22.37 -22.82
CA GLY A 259 16.21 21.98 -24.09
C GLY A 259 17.22 20.81 -23.94
N LYS A 260 17.19 20.09 -22.83
CA LYS A 260 17.99 18.88 -22.61
C LYS A 260 17.26 17.66 -23.12
N LYS A 261 17.96 16.70 -23.69
CA LYS A 261 17.39 15.44 -24.20
C LYS A 261 17.62 14.32 -23.20
N VAL A 262 16.55 13.60 -22.90
CA VAL A 262 16.61 12.35 -22.11
C VAL A 262 16.47 11.18 -23.09
N PRO A 263 17.38 10.22 -23.14
CA PRO A 263 18.53 10.00 -22.24
C PRO A 263 19.86 10.59 -22.77
N ASP A 264 19.87 11.33 -23.89
CA ASP A 264 21.12 11.69 -24.59
C ASP A 264 22.03 12.64 -23.77
N ASP A 265 21.44 13.71 -23.21
CA ASP A 265 22.13 14.71 -22.40
C ASP A 265 22.07 14.36 -20.91
N VAL A 266 20.91 13.89 -20.42
CA VAL A 266 20.69 13.51 -19.01
C VAL A 266 19.97 12.18 -18.95
N GLN A 267 20.48 11.26 -18.14
CA GLN A 267 19.82 9.98 -17.88
C GLN A 267 19.03 10.06 -16.58
N VAL A 268 17.81 9.47 -16.56
CA VAL A 268 16.93 9.52 -15.40
C VAL A 268 16.51 8.11 -14.99
N ILE A 269 16.65 7.81 -13.69
CA ILE A 269 16.15 6.57 -13.08
C ILE A 269 15.16 6.95 -12.00
N GLY A 270 13.97 6.37 -12.03
CA GLY A 270 12.94 6.48 -11.00
C GLY A 270 12.96 5.31 -10.00
N TYR A 271 11.93 5.23 -9.20
CA TYR A 271 11.69 4.16 -8.24
C TYR A 271 10.19 3.85 -8.21
N ASP A 272 9.80 2.63 -7.90
CA ASP A 272 8.49 2.00 -7.77
C ASP A 272 8.19 1.00 -8.88
N GLY A 273 8.56 1.26 -10.11
CA GLY A 273 8.26 0.41 -11.28
C GLY A 273 6.83 0.60 -11.77
N ILE A 274 6.37 1.84 -11.83
CA ILE A 274 5.02 2.19 -12.25
C ILE A 274 4.79 1.87 -13.72
N ARG A 275 3.60 1.32 -14.03
CA ARG A 275 3.09 1.12 -15.39
C ARG A 275 1.66 1.60 -15.48
N LEU A 276 1.28 2.17 -16.62
CA LEU A 276 -0.10 2.59 -16.86
C LEU A 276 -1.09 1.42 -17.00
N ALA A 277 -0.57 0.23 -17.31
CA ALA A 277 -1.31 -1.03 -17.35
C ALA A 277 -0.32 -2.21 -17.35
N ASN A 278 -0.78 -3.42 -16.98
CA ASN A 278 0.08 -4.60 -16.85
C ASN A 278 0.92 -4.93 -18.09
N GLU A 279 0.41 -4.65 -19.29
CA GLU A 279 1.08 -4.93 -20.56
C GLU A 279 1.86 -3.73 -21.11
N ARG A 280 1.84 -2.56 -20.44
CA ARG A 280 2.56 -1.36 -20.90
C ARG A 280 4.02 -1.41 -20.51
N ARG A 281 4.85 -0.78 -21.34
CA ARG A 281 6.27 -0.58 -21.03
C ARG A 281 6.41 0.39 -19.86
N TYR A 282 7.54 0.31 -19.17
CA TYR A 282 7.90 1.31 -18.15
C TYR A 282 8.11 2.67 -18.83
N PRO A 283 7.48 3.74 -18.33
CA PRO A 283 7.66 5.08 -18.91
C PRO A 283 9.06 5.62 -18.65
N VAL A 284 9.69 5.19 -17.55
CA VAL A 284 11.05 5.54 -17.14
C VAL A 284 11.85 4.29 -16.82
N SER A 285 13.19 4.36 -16.88
CA SER A 285 14.03 3.35 -16.24
C SER A 285 13.86 3.46 -14.73
N THR A 286 13.66 2.34 -14.03
CA THR A 286 13.18 2.39 -12.65
C THR A 286 13.67 1.22 -11.81
N ILE A 287 13.79 1.45 -10.51
CA ILE A 287 13.90 0.39 -9.51
C ILE A 287 12.50 -0.10 -9.17
N LYS A 288 12.17 -1.31 -9.62
CA LYS A 288 10.85 -1.90 -9.40
C LYS A 288 10.73 -2.53 -8.03
N GLN A 289 9.71 -2.13 -7.28
CA GLN A 289 9.28 -2.78 -6.05
C GLN A 289 8.41 -4.02 -6.34
N PRO A 290 8.52 -5.10 -5.54
CA PRO A 290 7.75 -6.32 -5.74
C PRO A 290 6.37 -6.25 -5.10
N LEU A 291 5.48 -5.35 -5.55
CA LEU A 291 4.21 -5.01 -4.92
C LEU A 291 3.31 -6.22 -4.63
N GLU A 292 3.22 -7.16 -5.57
CA GLU A 292 2.44 -8.39 -5.38
C GLU A 292 2.98 -9.22 -4.19
N LEU A 293 4.30 -9.35 -4.09
CA LEU A 293 4.93 -10.07 -2.99
C LEU A 293 4.80 -9.30 -1.67
N MET A 294 4.95 -7.98 -1.70
CA MET A 294 4.73 -7.13 -0.52
C MET A 294 3.30 -7.26 0.01
N ALA A 295 2.30 -7.23 -0.87
CA ALA A 295 0.91 -7.39 -0.49
C ALA A 295 0.63 -8.76 0.11
N LYS A 296 1.17 -9.84 -0.50
CA LYS A 296 1.06 -11.20 -0.01
C LYS A 296 1.66 -11.34 1.39
N GLU A 297 2.88 -10.86 1.59
CA GLU A 297 3.56 -10.89 2.89
C GLU A 297 2.79 -10.08 3.95
N ALA A 298 2.33 -8.88 3.61
CA ALA A 298 1.57 -8.03 4.53
C ALA A 298 0.27 -8.69 4.97
N VAL A 299 -0.47 -9.32 4.05
CA VAL A 299 -1.70 -10.05 4.38
C VAL A 299 -1.39 -11.27 5.24
N GLN A 300 -0.37 -12.08 4.90
CA GLN A 300 0.01 -13.25 5.69
C GLN A 300 0.44 -12.87 7.10
N MET A 301 1.30 -11.86 7.25
CA MET A 301 1.70 -11.35 8.55
C MET A 301 0.50 -10.86 9.37
N LEU A 302 -0.40 -10.09 8.76
CA LEU A 302 -1.59 -9.58 9.46
C LEU A 302 -2.48 -10.72 9.93
N LEU A 303 -2.72 -11.73 9.12
CA LEU A 303 -3.54 -12.89 9.48
C LEU A 303 -2.88 -13.70 10.61
N SER A 304 -1.57 -13.89 10.60
CA SER A 304 -0.84 -14.51 11.72
C SER A 304 -1.01 -13.71 13.02
N VAL A 305 -0.95 -12.36 12.95
CA VAL A 305 -1.22 -11.51 14.13
C VAL A 305 -2.65 -11.69 14.63
N ILE A 306 -3.64 -11.72 13.71
CA ILE A 306 -5.06 -11.92 14.05
C ILE A 306 -5.30 -13.27 14.74
N ASP A 307 -4.63 -14.31 14.29
CA ASP A 307 -4.78 -15.66 14.83
C ASP A 307 -3.85 -15.93 16.04
N GLY A 308 -3.05 -14.94 16.46
CA GLY A 308 -2.14 -15.05 17.62
C GLY A 308 -0.93 -15.95 17.35
N GLU A 309 -0.57 -16.13 16.08
CA GLU A 309 0.57 -16.93 15.67
C GLU A 309 1.88 -16.11 15.69
N SER A 310 3.01 -16.80 15.70
CA SER A 310 4.34 -16.18 15.57
C SER A 310 4.57 -15.67 14.15
N TYR A 311 5.11 -14.44 14.03
CA TYR A 311 5.44 -13.79 12.76
C TYR A 311 6.77 -13.02 12.89
N PRO A 312 7.51 -12.81 11.78
CA PRO A 312 8.67 -11.94 11.80
C PRO A 312 8.25 -10.47 11.99
N LEU A 313 9.03 -9.70 12.77
CA LEU A 313 8.76 -8.27 12.92
C LEU A 313 9.08 -7.46 11.67
N GLN A 314 9.92 -7.97 10.78
CA GLN A 314 10.26 -7.30 9.54
C GLN A 314 10.43 -8.32 8.41
N SER A 315 9.90 -7.99 7.23
CA SER A 315 10.15 -8.69 5.97
C SER A 315 10.68 -7.69 4.94
N VAL A 316 11.90 -7.95 4.46
CA VAL A 316 12.58 -7.13 3.44
C VAL A 316 12.60 -7.88 2.13
N LEU A 317 12.00 -7.32 1.09
CA LEU A 317 11.75 -7.99 -0.18
C LEU A 317 12.66 -7.48 -1.30
N PRO A 318 13.13 -8.37 -2.22
CA PRO A 318 14.10 -8.01 -3.23
C PRO A 318 13.50 -7.08 -4.29
N ILE A 319 14.29 -6.09 -4.70
CA ILE A 319 13.98 -5.17 -5.81
C ILE A 319 14.57 -5.66 -7.13
N SER A 320 14.23 -4.99 -8.24
CA SER A 320 14.84 -5.24 -9.54
C SER A 320 14.91 -3.96 -10.38
N PHE A 321 15.96 -3.80 -11.18
CA PHE A 321 16.01 -2.74 -12.18
C PHE A 321 15.17 -3.11 -13.40
N LYS A 322 14.40 -2.14 -13.91
CA LYS A 322 13.65 -2.23 -15.17
C LYS A 322 14.10 -1.13 -16.10
N GLU A 323 14.57 -1.53 -17.26
CA GLU A 323 15.01 -0.61 -18.28
C GLU A 323 13.80 0.03 -18.98
N GLY A 324 13.81 1.34 -19.07
CA GLY A 324 12.88 2.18 -19.79
C GLY A 324 13.61 3.05 -20.83
N PRO A 325 12.94 4.04 -21.42
CA PRO A 325 13.51 4.90 -22.45
C PRO A 325 14.45 5.99 -21.92
N THR A 326 14.56 6.16 -20.60
CA THR A 326 15.22 7.30 -19.96
C THR A 326 16.68 7.06 -19.57
N THR A 327 17.23 5.91 -19.93
CA THR A 327 18.65 5.58 -19.81
C THR A 327 19.20 5.03 -21.13
N LYS A 328 20.48 5.28 -21.41
CA LYS A 328 21.18 4.72 -22.57
C LYS A 328 21.24 3.20 -22.47
N LYS A 329 21.23 2.53 -23.63
CA LYS A 329 21.31 1.05 -23.70
C LYS A 329 22.70 0.55 -23.36
#